data_1ace589bf615288288c030e5dc3d802c
#
_entry.id   1ace589bf615288288c030e5dc3d802c
#
_cell.length_a   1.000
_cell.length_b   1.000
_cell.length_c   1.000
_cell.angle_alpha   90.00
_cell.angle_beta   90.00
_cell.angle_gamma   90.00
#
_symmetry.space_group_name_H-M   'P 1'
#
loop_
_entity.id
_entity.type
_entity.pdbx_description
1 polymer ?
#
loop_
_entity_poly.entity_id
_entity_poly.type
_entity_poly.pdbx_seq_one_letter_code
_entity_poly.pdbx_strand_id
1 'polypeptide(L)'
;MFSLSIIGLLYFVFGFVTWLNSLLIPFLKTACELPDSQAYWVTFAFYISYFVMSIPSSWILKKTGFAKGMSLGLLVMAIGSILFIPAAQGRDYMMFLVGLFIQGTGLALLQTAVNPYVTILGPIESAATRMSIMGLFNKCAGMIGILLISSVLFSGMDEITSNIAILTGAEKNAQLDLLAMRIKTPYIVIT
;
A
#
# COMPACT_ATOMS: atom_id res chain seq x y z
N MET A 1 -11.97 19.61 -16.64
CA MET A 1 -12.64 18.85 -15.55
C MET A 1 -12.28 17.37 -15.54
N PHE A 2 -12.37 16.65 -16.67
CA PHE A 2 -12.07 15.21 -16.76
C PHE A 2 -10.67 14.82 -16.24
N SER A 3 -9.63 15.57 -16.58
CA SER A 3 -8.25 15.29 -16.12
C SER A 3 -8.09 15.42 -14.60
N LEU A 4 -8.73 16.40 -13.97
CA LEU A 4 -8.71 16.58 -12.52
C LEU A 4 -9.43 15.45 -11.79
N SER A 5 -10.53 14.92 -12.35
CA SER A 5 -11.23 13.78 -11.76
C SER A 5 -10.38 12.50 -11.78
N ILE A 6 -9.68 12.24 -12.89
CA ILE A 6 -8.73 11.10 -12.99
C ILE A 6 -7.62 11.23 -11.95
N ILE A 7 -7.07 12.43 -11.78
CA ILE A 7 -6.01 12.66 -10.80
C ILE A 7 -6.54 12.53 -9.37
N GLY A 8 -7.76 13.03 -9.10
CA GLY A 8 -8.42 12.81 -7.82
C GLY A 8 -8.55 11.32 -7.49
N LEU A 9 -8.91 10.50 -8.49
CA LEU A 9 -8.95 9.05 -8.35
C LEU A 9 -7.56 8.46 -8.06
N LEU A 10 -6.50 8.92 -8.73
CA LEU A 10 -5.14 8.49 -8.43
C LEU A 10 -4.72 8.84 -7.01
N TYR A 11 -5.03 10.06 -6.54
CA TYR A 11 -4.78 10.45 -5.14
C TYR A 11 -5.59 9.60 -4.15
N PHE A 12 -6.80 9.20 -4.53
CA PHE A 12 -7.60 8.27 -3.75
C PHE A 12 -6.92 6.90 -3.67
N VAL A 13 -6.51 6.34 -4.80
CA VAL A 13 -5.83 5.02 -4.86
C VAL A 13 -4.56 5.01 -4.01
N PHE A 14 -3.67 5.99 -4.17
CA PHE A 14 -2.45 5.96 -3.39
C PHE A 14 -2.64 6.33 -1.91
N GLY A 15 -3.65 7.13 -1.58
CA GLY A 15 -4.07 7.30 -0.19
C GLY A 15 -4.53 5.99 0.41
N PHE A 16 -5.41 5.28 -0.27
CA PHE A 16 -5.91 3.97 0.14
C PHE A 16 -4.77 2.96 0.38
N VAL A 17 -3.86 2.82 -0.59
CA VAL A 17 -2.71 1.90 -0.48
C VAL A 17 -1.77 2.27 0.66
N THR A 18 -1.45 3.55 0.83
CA THR A 18 -0.54 4.00 1.90
C THR A 18 -1.11 3.68 3.29
N TRP A 19 -2.40 3.93 3.49
CA TRP A 19 -3.06 3.68 4.77
C TRP A 19 -3.31 2.19 5.01
N LEU A 20 -3.57 1.42 3.96
CA LEU A 20 -3.64 -0.04 4.05
C LEU A 20 -2.33 -0.62 4.58
N ASN A 21 -1.18 -0.14 4.07
CA ASN A 21 0.12 -0.62 4.50
C ASN A 21 0.40 -0.36 5.99
N SER A 22 -0.21 0.67 6.59
CA SER A 22 -0.09 0.90 8.03
C SER A 22 -0.80 -0.16 8.87
N LEU A 23 -1.86 -0.78 8.34
CA LEU A 23 -2.57 -1.89 8.99
C LEU A 23 -1.80 -3.22 8.91
N LEU A 24 -0.86 -3.34 7.96
CA LEU A 24 -0.07 -4.56 7.80
C LEU A 24 0.88 -4.82 8.97
N ILE A 25 1.37 -3.78 9.64
CA ILE A 25 2.33 -3.93 10.75
C ILE A 25 1.77 -4.84 11.84
N PRO A 26 0.64 -4.48 12.52
CA PRO A 26 0.06 -5.32 13.56
C PRO A 26 -0.45 -6.66 13.01
N PHE A 27 -0.94 -6.67 11.77
CA PHE A 27 -1.44 -7.87 11.13
C PHE A 27 -0.33 -8.88 10.87
N LEU A 28 0.78 -8.50 10.22
CA LEU A 28 1.90 -9.38 9.93
C LEU A 28 2.62 -9.81 11.21
N LYS A 29 2.66 -8.94 12.23
CA LYS A 29 3.20 -9.31 13.54
C LYS A 29 2.48 -10.55 14.08
N THR A 30 1.16 -10.59 14.00
CA THR A 30 0.36 -11.73 14.48
C THR A 30 0.43 -12.91 13.50
N ALA A 31 0.22 -12.70 12.21
CA ALA A 31 0.14 -13.77 11.21
C ALA A 31 1.46 -14.51 11.00
N CYS A 32 2.60 -13.81 11.08
CA CYS A 32 3.94 -14.38 10.95
C CYS A 32 4.67 -14.56 12.29
N GLU A 33 4.00 -14.34 13.41
CA GLU A 33 4.57 -14.44 14.76
C GLU A 33 5.88 -13.65 14.94
N LEU A 34 5.90 -12.40 14.42
CA LEU A 34 7.10 -11.58 14.41
C LEU A 34 7.37 -10.92 15.77
N PRO A 35 8.65 -10.87 16.21
CA PRO A 35 9.04 -10.00 17.32
C PRO A 35 8.89 -8.53 16.93
N ASP A 36 8.72 -7.65 17.92
CA ASP A 36 8.52 -6.21 17.72
C ASP A 36 9.59 -5.57 16.84
N SER A 37 10.85 -5.98 17.04
CA SER A 37 11.99 -5.48 16.26
C SER A 37 11.86 -5.78 14.75
N GLN A 38 11.27 -6.90 14.38
CA GLN A 38 11.06 -7.26 12.97
C GLN A 38 9.81 -6.59 12.40
N ALA A 39 8.77 -6.37 13.18
CA ALA A 39 7.56 -5.70 12.69
C ALA A 39 7.84 -4.30 12.11
N TYR A 40 8.84 -3.58 12.62
CA TYR A 40 9.24 -2.27 12.09
C TYR A 40 9.87 -2.33 10.69
N TRP A 41 10.44 -3.46 10.28
CA TRP A 41 10.96 -3.63 8.91
C TRP A 41 9.87 -3.54 7.84
N VAL A 42 8.62 -3.82 8.19
CA VAL A 42 7.45 -3.63 7.32
C VAL A 42 7.36 -2.17 6.88
N THR A 43 7.41 -1.25 7.85
CA THR A 43 7.40 0.19 7.57
C THR A 43 8.66 0.62 6.83
N PHE A 44 9.82 0.14 7.27
CA PHE A 44 11.10 0.47 6.66
C PHE A 44 11.15 0.05 5.18
N ALA A 45 10.76 -1.18 4.85
CA ALA A 45 10.76 -1.70 3.49
C ALA A 45 9.91 -0.84 2.54
N PHE A 46 8.75 -0.37 3.02
CA PHE A 46 7.89 0.50 2.23
C PHE A 46 8.49 1.90 2.06
N TYR A 47 8.94 2.55 3.13
CA TYR A 47 9.40 3.94 3.06
C TYR A 47 10.82 4.08 2.49
N ILE A 48 11.70 3.11 2.64
CA ILE A 48 13.03 3.14 2.03
C ILE A 48 12.96 3.21 0.50
N SER A 49 11.90 2.64 -0.10
CA SER A 49 11.67 2.72 -1.53
C SER A 49 11.52 4.16 -2.03
N TYR A 50 10.94 5.07 -1.23
CA TYR A 50 10.85 6.49 -1.56
C TYR A 50 12.23 7.13 -1.65
N PHE A 51 13.11 6.81 -0.71
CA PHE A 51 14.48 7.30 -0.73
C PHE A 51 15.22 6.79 -1.96
N VAL A 52 15.17 5.49 -2.21
CA VAL A 52 15.83 4.84 -3.36
C VAL A 52 15.29 5.38 -4.68
N MET A 53 13.98 5.60 -4.78
CA MET A 53 13.32 6.04 -6.01
C MET A 53 13.29 7.56 -6.21
N SER A 54 13.76 8.36 -5.25
CA SER A 54 13.71 9.83 -5.34
C SER A 54 14.40 10.37 -6.60
N ILE A 55 15.59 9.89 -6.93
CA ILE A 55 16.34 10.30 -8.11
C ILE A 55 15.90 9.52 -9.37
N PRO A 56 15.83 8.18 -9.36
CA PRO A 56 15.41 7.39 -10.52
C PRO A 56 14.03 7.79 -11.07
N SER A 57 13.06 8.10 -10.21
CA SER A 57 11.74 8.55 -10.64
C SER A 57 11.81 9.79 -11.55
N SER A 58 12.63 10.75 -11.20
CA SER A 58 12.82 11.96 -12.01
C SER A 58 13.40 11.64 -13.40
N TRP A 59 14.36 10.71 -13.48
CA TRP A 59 14.93 10.30 -14.77
C TRP A 59 13.93 9.53 -15.64
N ILE A 60 13.14 8.65 -15.02
CA ILE A 60 12.08 7.91 -15.70
C ILE A 60 11.09 8.91 -16.28
N LEU A 61 10.61 9.89 -15.49
CA LEU A 61 9.63 10.87 -15.93
C LEU A 61 10.15 11.79 -17.03
N LYS A 62 11.43 12.17 -17.03
CA LYS A 62 12.05 12.94 -18.12
C LYS A 62 12.01 12.19 -19.45
N LYS A 63 12.10 10.85 -19.43
CA LYS A 63 12.07 10.01 -20.63
C LYS A 63 10.66 9.63 -21.07
N THR A 64 9.77 9.36 -20.12
CA THR A 64 8.43 8.82 -20.40
C THR A 64 7.33 9.87 -20.44
N GLY A 65 7.55 11.00 -19.76
CA GLY A 65 6.52 12.01 -19.51
C GLY A 65 5.56 11.61 -18.40
N PHE A 66 4.68 12.54 -17.99
CA PHE A 66 3.81 12.34 -16.83
C PHE A 66 2.80 11.20 -17.02
N ALA A 67 2.09 11.14 -18.14
CA ALA A 67 1.04 10.14 -18.35
C ALA A 67 1.58 8.71 -18.34
N LYS A 68 2.66 8.43 -19.08
CA LYS A 68 3.29 7.10 -19.10
C LYS A 68 3.96 6.80 -17.75
N GLY A 69 4.54 7.81 -17.08
CA GLY A 69 5.11 7.67 -15.75
C GLY A 69 4.06 7.27 -14.70
N MET A 70 2.87 7.86 -14.76
CA MET A 70 1.75 7.46 -13.89
C MET A 70 1.30 6.02 -14.15
N SER A 71 1.15 5.64 -15.42
CA SER A 71 0.79 4.25 -15.77
C SER A 71 1.85 3.25 -15.34
N LEU A 72 3.14 3.59 -15.48
CA LEU A 72 4.24 2.75 -15.01
C LEU A 72 4.23 2.62 -13.48
N GLY A 73 3.98 3.71 -12.77
CA GLY A 73 3.85 3.68 -11.30
C GLY A 73 2.73 2.75 -10.84
N LEU A 74 1.54 2.82 -11.46
CA LEU A 74 0.42 1.93 -11.18
C LEU A 74 0.77 0.46 -11.49
N LEU A 75 1.42 0.20 -12.61
CA LEU A 75 1.83 -1.16 -12.99
C LEU A 75 2.81 -1.75 -11.98
N VAL A 76 3.80 -0.98 -11.54
CA VAL A 76 4.76 -1.43 -10.51
C VAL A 76 4.05 -1.67 -9.18
N MET A 77 3.10 -0.81 -8.79
CA MET A 77 2.27 -1.03 -7.59
C MET A 77 1.46 -2.31 -7.69
N ALA A 78 0.84 -2.59 -8.85
CA ALA A 78 0.08 -3.81 -9.08
C ALA A 78 0.97 -5.06 -8.95
N ILE A 79 2.18 -5.04 -9.52
CA ILE A 79 3.16 -6.14 -9.36
C ILE A 79 3.49 -6.35 -7.89
N GLY A 80 3.77 -5.28 -7.14
CA GLY A 80 4.01 -5.35 -5.69
C GLY A 80 2.83 -5.97 -4.94
N SER A 81 1.60 -5.58 -5.30
CA SER A 81 0.37 -6.12 -4.70
C SER A 81 0.15 -7.60 -5.00
N ILE A 82 0.45 -8.07 -6.21
CA ILE A 82 0.35 -9.49 -6.59
C ILE A 82 1.28 -10.36 -5.75
N LEU A 83 2.47 -9.87 -5.39
CA LEU A 83 3.41 -10.61 -4.55
C LEU A 83 2.89 -10.91 -3.14
N PHE A 84 1.90 -10.16 -2.66
CA PHE A 84 1.27 -10.46 -1.36
C PHE A 84 0.46 -11.77 -1.40
N ILE A 85 0.02 -12.24 -2.58
CA ILE A 85 -0.75 -13.48 -2.70
C ILE A 85 0.10 -14.70 -2.34
N PRO A 86 1.23 -14.96 -3.02
CA PRO A 86 2.11 -16.07 -2.63
C PRO A 86 2.77 -15.86 -1.26
N ALA A 87 3.09 -14.62 -0.88
CA ALA A 87 3.61 -14.31 0.44
C ALA A 87 2.64 -14.72 1.56
N ALA A 88 1.32 -14.51 1.36
CA ALA A 88 0.29 -14.92 2.29
C ALA A 88 0.12 -16.45 2.33
N GLN A 89 0.25 -17.13 1.21
CA GLN A 89 0.14 -18.59 1.14
C GLN A 89 1.26 -19.31 1.89
N GLY A 90 2.50 -18.80 1.77
CA GLY A 90 3.67 -19.35 2.44
C GLY A 90 3.98 -18.73 3.80
N ARG A 91 3.23 -17.73 4.25
CA ARG A 91 3.57 -16.87 5.40
C ARG A 91 5.02 -16.37 5.32
N ASP A 92 5.48 -16.11 4.08
CA ASP A 92 6.86 -15.70 3.83
C ASP A 92 7.02 -14.20 4.09
N TYR A 93 7.57 -13.88 5.25
CA TYR A 93 7.82 -12.52 5.68
C TYR A 93 8.74 -11.74 4.73
N MET A 94 9.79 -12.39 4.19
CA MET A 94 10.70 -11.73 3.24
C MET A 94 9.99 -11.37 1.95
N MET A 95 9.11 -12.23 1.46
CA MET A 95 8.30 -11.95 0.28
C MET A 95 7.33 -10.78 0.51
N PHE A 96 6.78 -10.63 1.71
CA PHE A 96 6.01 -9.45 2.09
C PHE A 96 6.84 -8.17 2.04
N LEU A 97 8.08 -8.18 2.57
CA LEU A 97 8.97 -7.02 2.52
C LEU A 97 9.33 -6.62 1.09
N VAL A 98 9.61 -7.60 0.22
CA VAL A 98 9.89 -7.35 -1.21
C VAL A 98 8.65 -6.77 -1.89
N GLY A 99 7.47 -7.30 -1.65
CA GLY A 99 6.21 -6.77 -2.17
C GLY A 99 5.97 -5.31 -1.73
N LEU A 100 6.21 -4.99 -0.46
CA LEU A 100 6.11 -3.63 0.08
C LEU A 100 7.11 -2.67 -0.58
N PHE A 101 8.36 -3.12 -0.77
CA PHE A 101 9.38 -2.31 -1.44
C PHE A 101 9.00 -2.01 -2.89
N ILE A 102 8.54 -3.00 -3.64
CA ILE A 102 8.09 -2.83 -5.03
C ILE A 102 6.85 -1.92 -5.08
N GLN A 103 5.87 -2.14 -4.20
CA GLN A 103 4.67 -1.30 -4.13
C GLN A 103 5.01 0.16 -3.79
N GLY A 104 5.90 0.39 -2.81
CA GLY A 104 6.40 1.71 -2.46
C GLY A 104 7.20 2.37 -3.59
N THR A 105 7.96 1.60 -4.36
CA THR A 105 8.63 2.05 -5.58
C THR A 105 7.64 2.59 -6.63
N GLY A 106 6.58 1.84 -6.90
CA GLY A 106 5.51 2.27 -7.81
C GLY A 106 4.81 3.53 -7.32
N LEU A 107 4.52 3.59 -6.01
CA LEU A 107 3.88 4.74 -5.40
C LEU A 107 4.77 5.99 -5.42
N ALA A 108 6.08 5.85 -5.18
CA ALA A 108 7.03 6.96 -5.27
C ALA A 108 7.08 7.54 -6.69
N LEU A 109 7.12 6.68 -7.70
CA LEU A 109 7.07 7.09 -9.11
C LEU A 109 5.75 7.80 -9.45
N LEU A 110 4.62 7.23 -9.01
CA LEU A 110 3.30 7.81 -9.21
C LEU A 110 3.18 9.20 -8.60
N GLN A 111 3.58 9.37 -7.34
CA GLN A 111 3.53 10.66 -6.64
C GLN A 111 4.46 11.71 -7.29
N THR A 112 5.67 11.30 -7.73
CA THR A 112 6.60 12.19 -8.44
C THR A 112 6.02 12.68 -9.76
N ALA A 113 5.18 11.88 -10.42
CA ALA A 113 4.49 12.26 -11.66
C ALA A 113 3.26 13.14 -11.39
N VAL A 114 2.41 12.74 -10.43
CA VAL A 114 1.09 13.35 -10.22
C VAL A 114 1.19 14.71 -9.56
N ASN A 115 2.09 14.90 -8.58
CA ASN A 115 2.20 16.16 -7.84
C ASN A 115 2.50 17.38 -8.75
N PRO A 116 3.56 17.38 -9.59
CA PRO A 116 3.78 18.49 -10.51
C PRO A 116 2.70 18.56 -11.61
N TYR A 117 2.12 17.44 -12.02
CA TYR A 117 1.07 17.43 -13.03
C TYR A 117 -0.19 18.20 -12.56
N VAL A 118 -0.58 18.08 -11.30
CA VAL A 118 -1.70 18.87 -10.71
C VAL A 118 -1.43 20.36 -10.81
N THR A 119 -0.19 20.80 -10.62
CA THR A 119 0.15 22.23 -10.65
C THR A 119 0.04 22.85 -12.03
N ILE A 120 0.30 22.08 -13.10
CA ILE A 120 0.26 22.55 -14.49
C ILE A 120 -1.11 22.39 -15.18
N LEU A 121 -2.08 21.73 -14.52
CA LEU A 121 -3.41 21.49 -15.09
C LEU A 121 -4.36 22.69 -15.08
N GLY A 122 -3.90 23.87 -14.78
CA GLY A 122 -4.71 25.08 -14.76
C GLY A 122 -3.91 26.30 -14.32
N PRO A 123 -4.58 27.44 -14.08
CA PRO A 123 -3.92 28.67 -13.67
C PRO A 123 -3.05 28.47 -12.41
N ILE A 124 -1.86 29.07 -12.40
CA ILE A 124 -0.91 28.89 -11.30
C ILE A 124 -1.45 29.43 -9.98
N GLU A 125 -2.29 30.45 -10.02
CA GLU A 125 -2.93 31.09 -8.88
C GLU A 125 -3.80 30.12 -8.08
N SER A 126 -4.39 29.12 -8.77
CA SER A 126 -5.23 28.08 -8.14
C SER A 126 -4.50 26.76 -7.90
N ALA A 127 -3.20 26.69 -8.12
CA ALA A 127 -2.42 25.47 -7.95
C ALA A 127 -2.49 24.92 -6.50
N ALA A 128 -2.35 25.80 -5.51
CA ALA A 128 -2.44 25.44 -4.10
C ALA A 128 -3.82 24.85 -3.73
N THR A 129 -4.89 25.45 -4.22
CA THR A 129 -6.25 24.94 -4.01
C THR A 129 -6.44 23.55 -4.62
N ARG A 130 -5.96 23.33 -5.86
CA ARG A 130 -6.02 22.00 -6.48
C ARG A 130 -5.25 20.96 -5.69
N MET A 131 -4.03 21.27 -5.24
CA MET A 131 -3.22 20.37 -4.40
C MET A 131 -3.92 20.06 -3.08
N SER A 132 -4.55 21.05 -2.43
CA SER A 132 -5.30 20.84 -1.19
C SER A 132 -6.50 19.92 -1.39
N ILE A 133 -7.25 20.10 -2.48
CA ILE A 133 -8.38 19.22 -2.84
C ILE A 133 -7.89 17.78 -3.06
N MET A 134 -6.79 17.60 -3.80
CA MET A 134 -6.19 16.27 -4.01
C MET A 134 -5.73 15.65 -2.69
N GLY A 135 -5.12 16.44 -1.81
CA GLY A 135 -4.76 16.00 -0.46
C GLY A 135 -5.97 15.54 0.36
N LEU A 136 -7.14 16.21 0.19
CA LEU A 136 -8.38 15.80 0.84
C LEU A 136 -8.86 14.43 0.31
N PHE A 137 -8.84 14.22 -1.01
CA PHE A 137 -9.14 12.91 -1.61
C PHE A 137 -8.27 11.80 -1.03
N ASN A 138 -6.96 12.06 -0.90
CA ASN A 138 -6.02 11.11 -0.30
C ASN A 138 -6.38 10.77 1.16
N LYS A 139 -6.71 11.77 1.98
CA LYS A 139 -7.08 11.55 3.39
C LYS A 139 -8.42 10.85 3.54
N CYS A 140 -9.43 11.22 2.74
CA CYS A 140 -10.72 10.52 2.72
C CYS A 140 -10.54 9.05 2.33
N ALA A 141 -9.73 8.77 1.31
CA ALA A 141 -9.40 7.40 0.93
C ALA A 141 -8.76 6.61 2.06
N GLY A 142 -7.85 7.24 2.80
CA GLY A 142 -7.22 6.64 3.96
C GLY A 142 -8.20 6.26 5.05
N MET A 143 -9.12 7.16 5.40
CA MET A 143 -10.16 6.88 6.40
C MET A 143 -11.08 5.75 5.95
N ILE A 144 -11.57 5.80 4.71
CA ILE A 144 -12.41 4.74 4.14
C ILE A 144 -11.65 3.41 4.11
N GLY A 145 -10.39 3.45 3.67
CA GLY A 145 -9.52 2.28 3.60
C GLY A 145 -9.33 1.62 4.97
N ILE A 146 -9.02 2.40 6.00
CA ILE A 146 -8.89 1.88 7.37
C ILE A 146 -10.19 1.22 7.82
N LEU A 147 -11.34 1.88 7.67
CA LEU A 147 -12.63 1.34 8.13
C LEU A 147 -13.00 0.04 7.41
N LEU A 148 -12.88 0.01 6.07
CA LEU A 148 -13.23 -1.17 5.29
C LEU A 148 -12.26 -2.32 5.50
N ILE A 149 -10.96 -2.04 5.48
CA ILE A 149 -9.94 -3.08 5.54
C ILE A 149 -9.74 -3.60 6.96
N SER A 150 -9.82 -2.72 7.98
CA SER A 150 -9.75 -3.18 9.36
C SER A 150 -10.90 -4.14 9.69
N SER A 151 -12.11 -3.88 9.20
CA SER A 151 -13.24 -4.80 9.39
C SER A 151 -13.02 -6.18 8.75
N VAL A 152 -12.24 -6.27 7.67
CA VAL A 152 -11.89 -7.54 7.02
C VAL A 152 -10.70 -8.21 7.71
N LEU A 153 -9.61 -7.46 7.93
CA LEU A 153 -8.37 -8.03 8.48
C LEU A 153 -8.48 -8.41 9.96
N PHE A 154 -9.15 -7.57 10.75
CA PHE A 154 -9.21 -7.71 12.21
C PHE A 154 -10.53 -8.31 12.72
N SER A 155 -11.45 -8.70 11.84
CA SER A 155 -12.70 -9.37 12.26
C SER A 155 -12.38 -10.64 13.05
N GLY A 156 -12.86 -10.70 14.30
CA GLY A 156 -12.62 -11.83 15.19
C GLY A 156 -11.14 -12.04 15.60
N MET A 157 -10.31 -11.00 15.49
CA MET A 157 -8.87 -11.10 15.79
C MET A 157 -8.62 -11.46 17.26
N ASP A 158 -9.43 -10.92 18.18
CA ASP A 158 -9.30 -11.20 19.62
C ASP A 158 -9.54 -12.68 19.92
N GLU A 159 -10.56 -13.27 19.29
CA GLU A 159 -10.87 -14.70 19.41
C GLU A 159 -9.77 -15.56 18.78
N ILE A 160 -9.30 -15.18 17.59
CA ILE A 160 -8.20 -15.90 16.92
C ILE A 160 -6.92 -15.81 17.74
N THR A 161 -6.58 -14.65 18.30
CA THR A 161 -5.37 -14.45 19.09
C THR A 161 -5.43 -15.25 20.40
N SER A 162 -6.60 -15.29 21.05
CA SER A 162 -6.80 -16.10 22.25
C SER A 162 -6.70 -17.60 21.94
N ASN A 163 -7.26 -18.06 20.83
CA ASN A 163 -7.16 -19.44 20.38
C ASN A 163 -5.71 -19.83 20.04
N ILE A 164 -4.98 -18.98 19.30
CA ILE A 164 -3.56 -19.19 18.97
C ILE A 164 -2.68 -19.33 20.22
N ALA A 165 -3.01 -18.62 21.31
CA ALA A 165 -2.27 -18.70 22.57
C ALA A 165 -2.41 -20.06 23.28
N ILE A 166 -3.51 -20.76 23.03
CA ILE A 166 -3.83 -22.06 23.67
C ILE A 166 -3.45 -23.22 22.75
N LEU A 167 -3.57 -23.05 21.44
CA LEU A 167 -3.30 -24.07 20.44
C LEU A 167 -1.80 -24.32 20.24
N THR A 168 -1.45 -25.55 19.94
CA THR A 168 -0.06 -25.97 19.66
C THR A 168 0.02 -26.81 18.38
N GLY A 169 1.19 -26.82 17.76
CA GLY A 169 1.46 -27.68 16.60
C GLY A 169 0.68 -27.34 15.35
N ALA A 170 0.08 -28.36 14.72
CA ALA A 170 -0.57 -28.24 13.42
C ALA A 170 -1.82 -27.34 13.45
N GLU A 171 -2.59 -27.38 14.54
CA GLU A 171 -3.82 -26.60 14.67
C GLU A 171 -3.52 -25.10 14.75
N LYS A 172 -2.48 -24.71 15.49
CA LYS A 172 -1.99 -23.33 15.56
C LYS A 172 -1.59 -22.83 14.16
N ASN A 173 -0.80 -23.62 13.43
CA ASN A 173 -0.37 -23.27 12.07
C ASN A 173 -1.54 -23.09 11.12
N ALA A 174 -2.55 -23.97 11.17
CA ALA A 174 -3.74 -23.84 10.35
C ALA A 174 -4.50 -22.53 10.61
N GLN A 175 -4.61 -22.08 11.87
CA GLN A 175 -5.24 -20.81 12.22
C GLN A 175 -4.42 -19.61 11.71
N LEU A 176 -3.09 -19.66 11.81
CA LEU A 176 -2.21 -18.61 11.30
C LEU A 176 -2.23 -18.53 9.77
N ASP A 177 -2.34 -19.67 9.06
CA ASP A 177 -2.49 -19.72 7.61
C ASP A 177 -3.80 -19.09 7.16
N LEU A 178 -4.91 -19.41 7.84
CA LEU A 178 -6.21 -18.78 7.58
C LEU A 178 -6.17 -17.27 7.83
N LEU A 179 -5.48 -16.84 8.88
CA LEU A 179 -5.30 -15.42 9.15
C LEU A 179 -4.49 -14.75 8.03
N ALA A 180 -3.34 -15.29 7.65
CA ALA A 180 -2.49 -14.74 6.59
C ALA A 180 -3.24 -14.62 5.25
N MET A 181 -4.13 -15.57 4.95
CA MET A 181 -4.94 -15.55 3.71
C MET A 181 -5.93 -14.38 3.64
N ARG A 182 -6.27 -13.73 4.76
CA ARG A 182 -7.16 -12.55 4.77
C ARG A 182 -6.58 -11.36 4.01
N ILE A 183 -5.24 -11.25 3.92
CA ILE A 183 -4.56 -10.23 3.12
C ILE A 183 -4.93 -10.34 1.64
N LYS A 184 -5.20 -11.53 1.16
CA LYS A 184 -5.44 -11.80 -0.25
C LYS A 184 -6.59 -10.95 -0.82
N THR A 185 -7.70 -10.84 -0.09
CA THR A 185 -8.89 -10.11 -0.56
C THR A 185 -8.62 -8.62 -0.81
N PRO A 186 -8.09 -7.83 0.14
CA PRO A 186 -7.80 -6.41 -0.09
C PRO A 186 -6.80 -6.19 -1.23
N TYR A 187 -5.77 -7.04 -1.34
CA TYR A 187 -4.72 -6.85 -2.33
C TYR A 187 -5.13 -7.28 -3.75
N ILE A 188 -6.03 -8.26 -3.91
CA ILE A 188 -6.65 -8.57 -5.21
C ILE A 188 -7.51 -7.38 -5.69
N VAL A 189 -8.21 -6.70 -4.80
CA VAL A 189 -9.04 -5.54 -5.16
C VAL A 189 -8.19 -4.35 -5.61
N ILE A 190 -6.96 -4.21 -5.10
CA ILE A 190 -6.04 -3.12 -5.45
C ILE A 190 -5.30 -3.38 -6.76
N THR A 191 -5.13 -4.63 -7.15
CA THR A 191 -4.42 -5.04 -8.37
C THR A 191 -5.27 -4.82 -9.61
#